data_c5ac47aeaabd52b1fe5d723932be869b
#
_entry.id   c5ac47aeaabd52b1fe5d723932be869b
#
_cell.length_a   1.000
_cell.length_b   1.000
_cell.length_c   1.000
_cell.angle_alpha   90.00
_cell.angle_beta   90.00
_cell.angle_gamma   90.00
#
_symmetry.space_group_name_H-M   'P 1'
#
loop_
_entity.id
_entity.type
_entity.pdbx_description
1 polymer ?
#
loop_
_entity_poly.entity_id
_entity_poly.type
_entity_poly.pdbx_seq_one_letter_code
_entity_poly.pdbx_strand_id
1 'polypeptide(L)'
;VLATHGDANLGGDDFDQAIVNFLNNKYKLKVKDIEVQALVSILSREIKESLSTKNEVVIEEKISDIEIKETFTQEQFKTLVQDLIEQTLKATKSALSDAQLNNDQIDGIIMVGGSTRMPCIQEAVKNLFKTDLLNDLNPDEVVALGAATQANILAGNGEEDLLLLDVTPLSLGIETMGSIVERIIPRNTTLPIAMAQEFTTYKDGQTAMIIHVVQGERELVDDCRSLAKFTLKKIPPMVAGAAKIKVTFQVDTDGLLSVSAQETTTNAKASIEVKPSYGLSEDKIKTMLQSSFDLAEEDKNSRMLAETKIEAIQLIELTQKALDTDNDLLSESEFNSIKKDLSALIDSIKSSNNDKIKEANKKLNAQSESFAAKRMDRSIQKALTGKSINKLEF
;
A
#
# COMPACT_ATOMS: atom_id res chain seq x y z
N VAL A 1 -16.82 8.16 3.01
CA VAL A 1 -16.01 7.84 1.82
C VAL A 1 -15.79 6.35 1.79
N LEU A 2 -16.00 5.70 0.63
CA LEU A 2 -15.77 4.26 0.48
C LEU A 2 -14.39 3.97 -0.12
N ALA A 3 -13.98 4.74 -1.12
CA ALA A 3 -12.68 4.66 -1.74
C ALA A 3 -12.29 5.99 -2.38
N THR A 4 -10.99 6.22 -2.52
CA THR A 4 -10.40 7.34 -3.24
C THR A 4 -9.35 6.84 -4.22
N HIS A 5 -9.33 7.42 -5.42
CA HIS A 5 -8.30 7.14 -6.41
C HIS A 5 -8.13 8.37 -7.31
N GLY A 6 -6.92 8.63 -7.77
CA GLY A 6 -6.65 9.80 -8.59
C GLY A 6 -5.28 9.78 -9.24
N ASP A 7 -5.01 10.84 -9.99
CA ASP A 7 -3.72 11.16 -10.56
C ASP A 7 -3.37 12.60 -10.21
N ALA A 8 -2.47 12.79 -9.26
CA ALA A 8 -2.07 14.11 -8.75
C ALA A 8 -1.30 14.96 -9.78
N ASN A 9 -0.75 14.32 -10.81
CA ASN A 9 -0.04 15.00 -11.89
C ASN A 9 -0.93 15.24 -13.12
N LEU A 10 -2.23 14.90 -13.06
CA LEU A 10 -3.16 15.10 -14.15
C LEU A 10 -4.14 16.22 -13.81
N GLY A 11 -4.03 17.34 -14.47
CA GLY A 11 -4.87 18.51 -14.24
C GLY A 11 -5.07 19.38 -15.47
N GLY A 12 -5.68 20.56 -15.28
CA GLY A 12 -5.96 21.51 -16.36
C GLY A 12 -4.74 21.93 -17.16
N ASP A 13 -3.56 21.98 -16.53
CA ASP A 13 -2.32 22.39 -17.16
C ASP A 13 -1.81 21.36 -18.18
N ASP A 14 -2.11 20.05 -18.00
CA ASP A 14 -1.77 19.02 -18.99
C ASP A 14 -2.59 19.16 -20.26
N PHE A 15 -3.85 19.56 -20.12
CA PHE A 15 -4.71 19.89 -21.27
C PHE A 15 -4.21 21.14 -21.99
N ASP A 16 -3.73 22.16 -21.26
CA ASP A 16 -3.08 23.33 -21.85
C ASP A 16 -1.81 22.90 -22.59
N GLN A 17 -0.99 22.02 -21.98
CA GLN A 17 0.24 21.54 -22.58
C GLN A 17 0.02 20.73 -23.86
N ALA A 18 -1.10 20.03 -24.01
CA ALA A 18 -1.46 19.37 -25.26
C ALA A 18 -1.64 20.38 -26.41
N ILE A 19 -2.30 21.52 -26.14
CA ILE A 19 -2.44 22.61 -27.11
C ILE A 19 -1.08 23.28 -27.39
N VAL A 20 -0.28 23.55 -26.33
CA VAL A 20 1.09 24.08 -26.48
C VAL A 20 1.92 23.20 -27.40
N ASN A 21 1.89 21.88 -27.22
CA ASN A 21 2.62 20.92 -28.03
C ASN A 21 2.13 20.92 -29.49
N PHE A 22 0.83 21.02 -29.70
CA PHE A 22 0.24 21.13 -31.05
C PHE A 22 0.72 22.40 -31.76
N LEU A 23 0.63 23.57 -31.11
CA LEU A 23 1.06 24.86 -31.69
C LEU A 23 2.57 24.84 -31.96
N ASN A 24 3.38 24.35 -31.02
CA ASN A 24 4.83 24.29 -31.18
C ASN A 24 5.23 23.37 -32.36
N ASN A 25 4.58 22.22 -32.52
CA ASN A 25 4.86 21.30 -33.62
C ASN A 25 4.45 21.88 -34.96
N LYS A 26 3.31 22.59 -35.04
CA LYS A 26 2.79 23.13 -36.27
C LYS A 26 3.54 24.40 -36.75
N TYR A 27 3.79 25.31 -35.81
CA TYR A 27 4.38 26.64 -36.13
C TYR A 27 5.87 26.71 -35.84
N LYS A 28 6.51 25.62 -35.35
CA LYS A 28 7.95 25.55 -35.01
C LYS A 28 8.40 26.69 -34.11
N LEU A 29 7.60 26.96 -33.07
CA LEU A 29 7.88 28.03 -32.11
C LEU A 29 9.16 27.77 -31.33
N LYS A 30 9.90 28.85 -30.98
CA LYS A 30 11.15 28.78 -30.23
C LYS A 30 10.87 28.58 -28.74
N VAL A 31 10.51 27.37 -28.35
CA VAL A 31 10.11 27.00 -26.97
C VAL A 31 11.20 27.26 -25.91
N LYS A 32 12.46 27.51 -26.31
CA LYS A 32 13.56 27.84 -25.38
C LYS A 32 13.51 29.31 -24.90
N ASP A 33 12.69 30.14 -25.53
CA ASP A 33 12.48 31.52 -25.10
C ASP A 33 11.34 31.55 -24.08
N ILE A 34 11.66 32.01 -22.87
CA ILE A 34 10.73 32.04 -21.72
C ILE A 34 9.51 32.92 -22.03
N GLU A 35 9.69 34.03 -22.75
CA GLU A 35 8.57 34.92 -23.11
C GLU A 35 7.63 34.26 -24.10
N VAL A 36 8.18 33.59 -25.12
CA VAL A 36 7.39 32.82 -26.09
C VAL A 36 6.63 31.69 -25.41
N GLN A 37 7.28 30.97 -24.52
CA GLN A 37 6.64 29.88 -23.76
C GLN A 37 5.48 30.38 -22.90
N ALA A 38 5.65 31.49 -22.20
CA ALA A 38 4.60 32.10 -21.38
C ALA A 38 3.41 32.53 -22.22
N LEU A 39 3.63 33.20 -23.35
CA LEU A 39 2.56 33.65 -24.27
C LEU A 39 1.80 32.45 -24.86
N VAL A 40 2.50 31.42 -25.30
CA VAL A 40 1.83 30.19 -25.85
C VAL A 40 1.03 29.49 -24.78
N SER A 41 1.51 29.42 -23.52
CA SER A 41 0.77 28.82 -22.41
C SER A 41 -0.50 29.59 -22.07
N ILE A 42 -0.44 30.93 -22.03
CA ILE A 42 -1.63 31.79 -21.81
C ILE A 42 -2.65 31.57 -22.94
N LEU A 43 -2.20 31.64 -24.20
CA LEU A 43 -3.04 31.41 -25.34
C LEU A 43 -3.71 30.02 -25.32
N SER A 44 -2.95 29.00 -24.97
CA SER A 44 -3.45 27.60 -24.86
C SER A 44 -4.54 27.46 -23.81
N ARG A 45 -4.39 28.13 -22.67
CA ARG A 45 -5.42 28.17 -21.61
C ARG A 45 -6.67 28.90 -22.10
N GLU A 46 -6.53 30.04 -22.77
CA GLU A 46 -7.67 30.79 -23.32
C GLU A 46 -8.44 29.97 -24.36
N ILE A 47 -7.74 29.21 -25.21
CA ILE A 47 -8.35 28.29 -26.18
C ILE A 47 -9.19 27.23 -25.44
N LYS A 48 -8.55 26.53 -24.45
CA LYS A 48 -9.22 25.50 -23.67
C LYS A 48 -10.49 26.02 -22.96
N GLU A 49 -10.36 27.15 -22.27
CA GLU A 49 -11.49 27.77 -21.56
C GLU A 49 -12.61 28.19 -22.51
N SER A 50 -12.27 28.81 -23.68
CA SER A 50 -13.23 29.19 -24.67
C SER A 50 -13.96 28.00 -25.29
N LEU A 51 -13.28 26.88 -25.54
CA LEU A 51 -13.88 25.64 -26.05
C LEU A 51 -14.83 24.97 -25.03
N SER A 52 -14.79 25.36 -23.75
CA SER A 52 -15.79 24.91 -22.78
C SER A 52 -17.19 25.45 -23.02
N THR A 53 -17.31 26.57 -23.74
CA THR A 53 -18.58 27.25 -24.02
C THR A 53 -18.88 27.44 -25.53
N LYS A 54 -17.85 27.35 -26.39
CA LYS A 54 -17.95 27.55 -27.82
C LYS A 54 -17.58 26.28 -28.57
N ASN A 55 -18.24 25.97 -29.67
CA ASN A 55 -17.91 24.81 -30.49
C ASN A 55 -16.58 24.97 -31.25
N GLU A 56 -16.20 26.21 -31.53
CA GLU A 56 -14.95 26.55 -32.21
C GLU A 56 -14.37 27.87 -31.70
N VAL A 57 -13.06 28.02 -31.79
CA VAL A 57 -12.29 29.23 -31.44
C VAL A 57 -11.34 29.54 -32.57
N VAL A 58 -11.47 30.74 -33.14
CA VAL A 58 -10.56 31.26 -34.17
C VAL A 58 -9.49 32.09 -33.48
N ILE A 59 -8.23 31.82 -33.79
CA ILE A 59 -7.06 32.48 -33.25
C ILE A 59 -6.34 33.20 -34.39
N GLU A 60 -6.10 34.47 -34.20
CA GLU A 60 -5.23 35.29 -35.04
C GLU A 60 -4.31 36.11 -34.14
N GLU A 61 -3.18 35.49 -33.77
CA GLU A 61 -2.21 36.06 -32.84
C GLU A 61 -0.81 36.09 -33.44
N LYS A 62 -0.02 37.09 -33.06
CA LYS A 62 1.39 37.21 -33.44
C LYS A 62 2.27 36.97 -32.22
N ILE A 63 3.01 35.87 -32.20
CA ILE A 63 3.98 35.56 -31.15
C ILE A 63 5.38 35.73 -31.75
N SER A 64 6.11 36.72 -31.24
CA SER A 64 7.38 37.18 -31.82
C SER A 64 7.19 37.55 -33.32
N ASP A 65 7.86 36.85 -34.23
CA ASP A 65 7.78 37.06 -35.67
C ASP A 65 6.85 36.06 -36.38
N ILE A 66 6.14 35.21 -35.65
CA ILE A 66 5.31 34.15 -36.21
C ILE A 66 3.84 34.50 -36.04
N GLU A 67 3.12 34.56 -37.16
CA GLU A 67 1.65 34.70 -37.16
C GLU A 67 1.02 33.32 -36.97
N ILE A 68 0.22 33.19 -35.92
CA ILE A 68 -0.58 32.00 -35.63
C ILE A 68 -2.02 32.29 -36.14
N LYS A 69 -2.44 31.52 -37.13
CA LYS A 69 -3.85 31.54 -37.63
C LYS A 69 -4.37 30.13 -37.54
N GLU A 70 -5.24 29.90 -36.58
CA GLU A 70 -5.75 28.56 -36.28
C GLU A 70 -7.22 28.62 -35.91
N THR A 71 -7.97 27.59 -36.29
CA THR A 71 -9.32 27.35 -35.78
C THR A 71 -9.30 26.04 -35.01
N PHE A 72 -9.56 26.13 -33.71
CA PHE A 72 -9.73 24.97 -32.87
C PHE A 72 -11.20 24.63 -32.71
N THR A 73 -11.56 23.38 -32.96
CA THR A 73 -12.89 22.84 -32.65
C THR A 73 -12.84 21.94 -31.43
N GLN A 74 -14.00 21.78 -30.77
CA GLN A 74 -14.12 20.81 -29.64
C GLN A 74 -13.69 19.41 -30.05
N GLU A 75 -13.92 18.95 -31.27
CA GLU A 75 -13.57 17.65 -31.79
C GLU A 75 -12.05 17.49 -31.96
N GLN A 76 -11.39 18.53 -32.50
CA GLN A 76 -9.92 18.53 -32.57
C GLN A 76 -9.28 18.52 -31.18
N PHE A 77 -9.82 19.34 -30.26
CA PHE A 77 -9.35 19.37 -28.89
C PHE A 77 -9.51 18.01 -28.20
N LYS A 78 -10.71 17.39 -28.32
CA LYS A 78 -10.97 16.03 -27.80
C LYS A 78 -9.96 15.00 -28.30
N THR A 79 -9.61 15.07 -29.59
CA THR A 79 -8.61 14.17 -30.18
C THR A 79 -7.22 14.40 -29.59
N LEU A 80 -6.82 15.66 -29.36
CA LEU A 80 -5.52 16.00 -28.76
C LEU A 80 -5.36 15.52 -27.32
N VAL A 81 -6.46 15.45 -26.56
CA VAL A 81 -6.45 15.15 -25.13
C VAL A 81 -7.02 13.76 -24.80
N GLN A 82 -7.23 12.91 -25.80
CA GLN A 82 -7.85 11.58 -25.63
C GLN A 82 -7.14 10.74 -24.57
N ASP A 83 -5.81 10.70 -24.60
CA ASP A 83 -5.00 9.92 -23.64
C ASP A 83 -5.19 10.41 -22.20
N LEU A 84 -5.33 11.75 -22.00
CA LEU A 84 -5.57 12.34 -20.67
C LEU A 84 -6.97 11.99 -20.16
N ILE A 85 -7.97 11.99 -21.06
CA ILE A 85 -9.34 11.56 -20.74
C ILE A 85 -9.33 10.07 -20.30
N GLU A 86 -8.63 9.20 -21.04
CA GLU A 86 -8.56 7.77 -20.71
C GLU A 86 -7.88 7.52 -19.35
N GLN A 87 -6.83 8.29 -19.02
CA GLN A 87 -6.20 8.23 -17.70
C GLN A 87 -7.20 8.60 -16.58
N THR A 88 -7.99 9.66 -16.77
CA THR A 88 -9.03 10.05 -15.82
C THR A 88 -10.07 8.95 -15.62
N LEU A 89 -10.54 8.34 -16.71
CA LEU A 89 -11.51 7.24 -16.65
C LEU A 89 -10.92 5.98 -16.01
N LYS A 90 -9.62 5.71 -16.19
CA LYS A 90 -8.93 4.61 -15.52
C LYS A 90 -8.91 4.82 -14.01
N ALA A 91 -8.58 6.03 -13.54
CA ALA A 91 -8.62 6.38 -12.12
C ALA A 91 -10.03 6.19 -11.53
N THR A 92 -11.07 6.64 -12.24
CA THR A 92 -12.46 6.47 -11.84
C THR A 92 -12.86 5.00 -11.71
N LYS A 93 -12.49 4.15 -12.69
CA LYS A 93 -12.75 2.70 -12.63
C LYS A 93 -12.01 2.02 -11.47
N SER A 94 -10.80 2.47 -11.17
CA SER A 94 -10.05 1.94 -10.03
C SER A 94 -10.73 2.27 -8.69
N ALA A 95 -11.24 3.50 -8.53
CA ALA A 95 -12.01 3.88 -7.34
C ALA A 95 -13.27 3.03 -7.16
N LEU A 96 -14.01 2.75 -8.25
CA LEU A 96 -15.18 1.85 -8.22
C LEU A 96 -14.79 0.43 -7.82
N SER A 97 -13.71 -0.09 -8.39
CA SER A 97 -13.20 -1.42 -8.05
C SER A 97 -12.82 -1.52 -6.57
N ASP A 98 -12.14 -0.51 -6.04
CA ASP A 98 -11.74 -0.44 -4.63
C ASP A 98 -12.95 -0.35 -3.70
N ALA A 99 -13.99 0.37 -4.10
CA ALA A 99 -15.26 0.45 -3.40
C ALA A 99 -16.14 -0.81 -3.55
N GLN A 100 -15.74 -1.75 -4.42
CA GLN A 100 -16.52 -2.94 -4.78
C GLN A 100 -17.90 -2.60 -5.37
N LEU A 101 -17.98 -1.52 -6.14
CA LEU A 101 -19.19 -1.03 -6.78
C LEU A 101 -19.11 -1.13 -8.31
N ASN A 102 -20.27 -1.36 -8.93
CA ASN A 102 -20.44 -1.28 -10.36
C ASN A 102 -21.03 0.09 -10.75
N ASN A 103 -20.91 0.46 -12.03
CA ASN A 103 -21.39 1.74 -12.55
C ASN A 103 -22.91 1.99 -12.31
N ASP A 104 -23.72 0.94 -12.35
CA ASP A 104 -25.16 0.96 -12.15
C ASP A 104 -25.62 1.10 -10.67
N GLN A 105 -24.66 1.02 -9.74
CA GLN A 105 -24.88 1.24 -8.31
C GLN A 105 -24.58 2.68 -7.88
N ILE A 106 -24.21 3.56 -8.83
CA ILE A 106 -23.92 4.96 -8.56
C ILE A 106 -25.19 5.77 -8.81
N ASP A 107 -25.74 6.34 -7.75
CA ASP A 107 -26.98 7.13 -7.78
C ASP A 107 -26.82 8.50 -8.45
N GLY A 108 -25.63 9.09 -8.39
CA GLY A 108 -25.35 10.40 -8.96
C GLY A 108 -23.87 10.71 -9.10
N ILE A 109 -23.53 11.61 -10.01
CA ILE A 109 -22.16 12.02 -10.29
C ILE A 109 -22.07 13.53 -10.16
N ILE A 110 -21.25 13.99 -9.22
CA ILE A 110 -20.98 15.39 -9.00
C ILE A 110 -19.63 15.73 -9.60
N MET A 111 -19.61 16.68 -10.53
CA MET A 111 -18.41 17.14 -11.20
C MET A 111 -17.84 18.37 -10.48
N VAL A 112 -16.59 18.30 -10.03
CA VAL A 112 -15.92 19.34 -9.23
C VAL A 112 -14.60 19.76 -9.88
N GLY A 113 -14.28 21.06 -9.81
CA GLY A 113 -13.07 21.65 -10.37
C GLY A 113 -13.22 22.16 -11.81
N GLY A 114 -12.42 23.17 -12.19
CA GLY A 114 -12.54 23.89 -13.45
C GLY A 114 -12.44 23.02 -14.70
N SER A 115 -11.61 21.96 -14.69
CA SER A 115 -11.46 21.03 -15.82
C SER A 115 -12.73 20.23 -16.13
N THR A 116 -13.65 20.09 -15.19
CA THR A 116 -14.94 19.42 -15.41
C THR A 116 -15.92 20.22 -16.28
N ARG A 117 -15.59 21.47 -16.59
CA ARG A 117 -16.37 22.32 -17.54
C ARG A 117 -16.15 21.90 -18.98
N MET A 118 -15.09 21.16 -19.29
CA MET A 118 -14.78 20.70 -20.65
C MET A 118 -15.82 19.70 -21.16
N PRO A 119 -16.49 19.94 -22.30
CA PRO A 119 -17.53 19.04 -22.82
C PRO A 119 -17.03 17.61 -23.06
N CYS A 120 -15.77 17.45 -23.51
CA CYS A 120 -15.17 16.12 -23.74
C CYS A 120 -15.04 15.29 -22.45
N ILE A 121 -14.77 15.91 -21.30
CA ILE A 121 -14.72 15.24 -20.00
C ILE A 121 -16.14 14.86 -19.57
N GLN A 122 -17.08 15.78 -19.64
CA GLN A 122 -18.49 15.51 -19.27
C GLN A 122 -19.07 14.37 -20.10
N GLU A 123 -18.86 14.39 -21.41
CA GLU A 123 -19.30 13.33 -22.31
C GLU A 123 -18.66 11.98 -21.98
N ALA A 124 -17.36 11.96 -21.70
CA ALA A 124 -16.65 10.73 -21.36
C ALA A 124 -17.17 10.10 -20.05
N VAL A 125 -17.41 10.92 -19.02
CA VAL A 125 -17.96 10.46 -17.73
C VAL A 125 -19.41 10.01 -17.90
N LYS A 126 -20.25 10.76 -18.63
CA LYS A 126 -21.64 10.40 -18.93
C LYS A 126 -21.71 9.06 -19.69
N ASN A 127 -20.81 8.83 -20.65
CA ASN A 127 -20.74 7.57 -21.40
C ASN A 127 -20.30 6.38 -20.52
N LEU A 128 -19.42 6.62 -19.54
CA LEU A 128 -18.97 5.57 -18.61
C LEU A 128 -20.11 5.09 -17.71
N PHE A 129 -20.86 6.03 -17.12
CA PHE A 129 -21.89 5.71 -16.11
C PHE A 129 -23.30 5.56 -16.70
N LYS A 130 -23.54 6.08 -17.90
CA LYS A 130 -24.86 6.15 -18.55
C LYS A 130 -25.92 6.88 -17.70
N THR A 131 -25.48 7.83 -16.87
CA THR A 131 -26.28 8.63 -15.95
C THR A 131 -26.03 10.11 -16.20
N ASP A 132 -27.01 10.94 -15.95
CA ASP A 132 -26.87 12.39 -16.07
C ASP A 132 -25.98 12.93 -14.93
N LEU A 133 -25.19 13.96 -15.28
CA LEU A 133 -24.30 14.62 -14.34
C LEU A 133 -25.08 15.63 -13.49
N LEU A 134 -24.82 15.65 -12.19
CA LEU A 134 -25.35 16.64 -11.26
C LEU A 134 -24.52 17.94 -11.36
N ASN A 135 -25.04 18.94 -12.07
CA ASN A 135 -24.33 20.18 -12.39
C ASN A 135 -24.91 21.42 -11.66
N ASP A 136 -25.66 21.20 -10.57
CA ASP A 136 -26.38 22.27 -9.86
C ASP A 136 -25.45 23.18 -9.04
N LEU A 137 -24.21 22.72 -8.76
CA LEU A 137 -23.23 23.48 -8.01
C LEU A 137 -22.18 24.11 -8.92
N ASN A 138 -21.77 25.34 -8.61
CA ASN A 138 -20.65 25.98 -9.30
C ASN A 138 -19.34 25.25 -8.93
N PRO A 139 -18.63 24.61 -9.89
CA PRO A 139 -17.42 23.85 -9.62
C PRO A 139 -16.26 24.69 -9.05
N ASP A 140 -16.29 26.02 -9.15
CA ASP A 140 -15.27 26.91 -8.59
C ASP A 140 -15.55 27.26 -7.12
N GLU A 141 -16.79 27.15 -6.66
CA GLU A 141 -17.24 27.56 -5.32
C GLU A 141 -17.52 26.37 -4.39
N VAL A 142 -17.80 25.19 -4.96
CA VAL A 142 -18.28 24.03 -4.20
C VAL A 142 -17.34 23.59 -3.08
N VAL A 143 -16.02 23.69 -3.28
CA VAL A 143 -15.02 23.35 -2.26
C VAL A 143 -15.07 24.34 -1.09
N ALA A 144 -15.17 25.65 -1.38
CA ALA A 144 -15.27 26.68 -0.36
C ALA A 144 -16.59 26.57 0.43
N LEU A 145 -17.69 26.28 -0.26
CA LEU A 145 -18.99 26.05 0.36
C LEU A 145 -18.97 24.80 1.27
N GLY A 146 -18.36 23.69 0.79
CA GLY A 146 -18.19 22.48 1.58
C GLY A 146 -17.35 22.71 2.83
N ALA A 147 -16.24 23.43 2.71
CA ALA A 147 -15.39 23.80 3.84
C ALA A 147 -16.13 24.68 4.85
N ALA A 148 -16.92 25.65 4.39
CA ALA A 148 -17.74 26.49 5.25
C ALA A 148 -18.82 25.68 5.98
N THR A 149 -19.47 24.74 5.31
CA THR A 149 -20.47 23.84 5.90
C THR A 149 -19.81 22.98 7.00
N GLN A 150 -18.66 22.39 6.72
CA GLN A 150 -17.92 21.58 7.70
C GLN A 150 -17.48 22.42 8.91
N ALA A 151 -16.98 23.63 8.69
CA ALA A 151 -16.63 24.56 9.77
C ALA A 151 -17.83 24.90 10.66
N ASN A 152 -19.01 25.10 10.06
CA ASN A 152 -20.25 25.37 10.77
C ASN A 152 -20.69 24.20 11.64
N ILE A 153 -20.54 22.96 11.16
CA ILE A 153 -20.82 21.73 11.91
C ILE A 153 -19.85 21.61 13.11
N LEU A 154 -18.55 21.80 12.86
CA LEU A 154 -17.51 21.75 13.92
C LEU A 154 -17.71 22.85 14.98
N ALA A 155 -18.30 23.98 14.63
CA ALA A 155 -18.68 25.04 15.57
C ALA A 155 -19.96 24.71 16.37
N GLY A 156 -20.60 23.57 16.14
CA GLY A 156 -21.80 23.13 16.84
C GLY A 156 -23.11 23.75 16.33
N ASN A 157 -23.10 24.37 15.14
CA ASN A 157 -24.27 24.99 14.53
C ASN A 157 -24.89 24.17 13.38
N GLY A 158 -24.33 23.01 13.05
CA GLY A 158 -24.78 22.15 11.97
C GLY A 158 -25.86 21.16 12.38
N GLU A 159 -26.47 20.49 11.39
CA GLU A 159 -27.33 19.34 11.62
C GLU A 159 -26.52 18.17 12.17
N GLU A 160 -27.01 17.49 13.22
CA GLU A 160 -26.27 16.43 13.93
C GLU A 160 -25.99 15.18 13.09
N ASP A 161 -26.67 15.02 11.95
CA ASP A 161 -26.61 13.80 11.12
C ASP A 161 -25.53 13.83 10.01
N LEU A 162 -24.82 14.94 9.82
CA LEU A 162 -23.80 15.04 8.76
C LEU A 162 -22.42 14.71 9.32
N LEU A 163 -21.96 13.49 9.12
CA LEU A 163 -20.64 13.01 9.51
C LEU A 163 -19.75 12.81 8.28
N LEU A 164 -18.72 13.63 8.15
CA LEU A 164 -17.66 13.40 7.15
C LEU A 164 -16.57 12.52 7.77
N LEU A 165 -16.41 11.33 7.24
CA LEU A 165 -15.33 10.41 7.61
C LEU A 165 -14.30 10.34 6.50
N ASP A 166 -13.05 10.56 6.85
CA ASP A 166 -11.92 10.38 5.94
C ASP A 166 -11.47 8.92 5.90
N VAL A 167 -10.58 8.57 4.97
CA VAL A 167 -10.03 7.22 4.82
C VAL A 167 -8.50 7.25 4.76
N THR A 168 -7.89 6.14 5.17
CA THR A 168 -6.43 5.97 5.04
C THR A 168 -6.04 5.89 3.57
N PRO A 169 -5.13 6.74 3.05
CA PRO A 169 -4.74 6.73 1.63
C PRO A 169 -3.85 5.55 1.27
N LEU A 170 -3.13 4.99 2.23
CA LEU A 170 -2.23 3.84 2.10
C LEU A 170 -2.35 2.94 3.31
N SER A 171 -2.10 1.64 3.12
CA SER A 171 -2.08 0.65 4.19
C SER A 171 -0.98 0.96 5.22
N LEU A 172 -1.29 0.66 6.49
CA LEU A 172 -0.39 0.78 7.62
C LEU A 172 -0.11 -0.62 8.18
N GLY A 173 1.14 -0.93 8.39
CA GLY A 173 1.55 -2.26 8.84
C GLY A 173 2.86 -2.26 9.60
N ILE A 174 3.34 -3.46 9.90
CA ILE A 174 4.61 -3.69 10.58
C ILE A 174 5.51 -4.62 9.79
N GLU A 175 6.81 -4.50 10.04
CA GLU A 175 7.82 -5.45 9.60
C GLU A 175 7.72 -6.73 10.42
N THR A 176 7.69 -7.86 9.72
CA THR A 176 7.82 -9.20 10.30
C THR A 176 9.11 -9.88 9.83
N MET A 177 9.34 -11.13 10.26
CA MET A 177 10.53 -11.90 9.85
C MET A 177 10.64 -11.97 8.33
N GLY A 178 11.87 -11.81 7.82
CA GLY A 178 12.17 -11.83 6.39
C GLY A 178 11.88 -10.51 5.68
N SER A 179 11.78 -9.40 6.43
CA SER A 179 11.43 -8.07 5.90
C SER A 179 10.10 -8.05 5.15
N ILE A 180 9.15 -8.88 5.60
CA ILE A 180 7.79 -8.95 5.05
C ILE A 180 6.91 -7.93 5.78
N VAL A 181 6.02 -7.28 5.02
CA VAL A 181 5.01 -6.36 5.58
C VAL A 181 3.77 -7.13 5.97
N GLU A 182 3.35 -6.99 7.22
CA GLU A 182 2.03 -7.41 7.69
C GLU A 182 1.15 -6.19 7.84
N ARG A 183 0.10 -6.09 7.01
CA ARG A 183 -0.82 -4.95 6.99
C ARG A 183 -1.81 -5.08 8.14
N ILE A 184 -1.87 -4.07 9.00
CA ILE A 184 -2.80 -4.00 10.15
C ILE A 184 -4.04 -3.19 9.80
N ILE A 185 -3.87 -2.00 9.19
CA ILE A 185 -4.96 -1.17 8.69
C ILE A 185 -4.82 -1.09 7.17
N PRO A 186 -5.72 -1.70 6.39
CA PRO A 186 -5.73 -1.59 4.93
C PRO A 186 -5.99 -0.15 4.47
N ARG A 187 -5.55 0.19 3.26
CA ARG A 187 -5.95 1.46 2.61
C ARG A 187 -7.46 1.55 2.46
N ASN A 188 -7.98 2.74 2.31
CA ASN A 188 -9.41 3.04 2.23
C ASN A 188 -10.21 2.63 3.49
N THR A 189 -9.54 2.38 4.62
CA THR A 189 -10.22 2.18 5.90
C THR A 189 -10.68 3.52 6.45
N THR A 190 -11.96 3.61 6.83
CA THR A 190 -12.59 4.82 7.36
C THR A 190 -12.01 5.18 8.74
N LEU A 191 -11.76 6.47 8.96
CA LEU A 191 -11.25 7.03 10.22
C LEU A 191 -12.39 7.62 11.09
N PRO A 192 -12.31 7.58 12.42
CA PRO A 192 -11.23 6.98 13.21
C PRO A 192 -11.33 5.44 13.26
N ILE A 193 -10.19 4.77 13.43
CA ILE A 193 -10.12 3.30 13.46
C ILE A 193 -9.10 2.82 14.49
N ALA A 194 -9.36 1.68 15.12
CA ALA A 194 -8.41 0.95 15.95
C ALA A 194 -8.43 -0.53 15.59
N MET A 195 -7.28 -1.08 15.19
CA MET A 195 -7.10 -2.49 14.86
C MET A 195 -5.92 -3.06 15.62
N ALA A 196 -6.01 -4.33 16.01
CA ALA A 196 -4.95 -4.99 16.77
C ALA A 196 -4.71 -6.39 16.24
N GLN A 197 -3.43 -6.81 16.28
CA GLN A 197 -3.01 -8.15 15.91
C GLN A 197 -2.02 -8.70 16.94
N GLU A 198 -2.05 -10.03 17.17
CA GLU A 198 -1.13 -10.68 18.09
C GLU A 198 0.10 -11.17 17.32
N PHE A 199 1.27 -10.93 17.90
CA PHE A 199 2.57 -11.37 17.42
C PHE A 199 3.28 -12.16 18.51
N THR A 200 4.36 -12.85 18.15
CA THR A 200 5.13 -13.66 19.08
C THR A 200 6.64 -13.49 18.88
N THR A 201 7.42 -14.01 19.83
CA THR A 201 8.87 -14.03 19.75
C THR A 201 9.36 -15.11 18.78
N TYR A 202 10.42 -14.80 18.06
CA TYR A 202 11.05 -15.72 17.09
C TYR A 202 12.10 -16.64 17.71
N LYS A 203 12.80 -16.18 18.78
CA LYS A 203 13.89 -16.93 19.42
C LYS A 203 13.58 -17.28 20.88
N ASP A 204 14.08 -18.44 21.32
CA ASP A 204 14.06 -18.83 22.72
C ASP A 204 14.74 -17.75 23.58
N GLY A 205 14.12 -17.41 24.73
CA GLY A 205 14.68 -16.43 25.66
C GLY A 205 14.71 -14.98 25.17
N GLN A 206 14.01 -14.64 24.11
CA GLN A 206 13.94 -13.26 23.61
C GLN A 206 13.23 -12.34 24.59
N THR A 207 13.90 -11.27 25.05
CA THR A 207 13.41 -10.33 26.07
C THR A 207 13.03 -8.96 25.52
N ALA A 208 13.22 -8.73 24.22
CA ALA A 208 12.88 -7.48 23.54
C ALA A 208 12.45 -7.73 22.10
N MET A 209 11.59 -6.86 21.56
CA MET A 209 11.13 -6.89 20.18
C MET A 209 11.13 -5.48 19.59
N ILE A 210 11.69 -5.33 18.41
CA ILE A 210 11.62 -4.08 17.65
C ILE A 210 10.31 -4.10 16.86
N ILE A 211 9.51 -3.06 17.00
CA ILE A 211 8.32 -2.81 16.21
C ILE A 211 8.69 -1.72 15.18
N HIS A 212 8.72 -2.11 13.92
CA HIS A 212 8.95 -1.20 12.80
C HIS A 212 7.63 -0.96 12.06
N VAL A 213 7.15 0.26 12.15
CA VAL A 213 5.89 0.71 11.53
C VAL A 213 6.17 1.20 10.13
N VAL A 214 5.44 0.68 9.16
CA VAL A 214 5.60 0.98 7.74
C VAL A 214 4.27 1.37 7.10
N GLN A 215 4.36 2.09 5.98
CA GLN A 215 3.22 2.53 5.17
C GLN A 215 3.45 2.20 3.71
N GLY A 216 2.49 1.57 3.05
CA GLY A 216 2.56 1.26 1.63
C GLY A 216 1.77 0.02 1.25
N GLU A 217 1.80 -0.30 -0.05
CA GLU A 217 1.05 -1.41 -0.65
C GLU A 217 1.95 -2.56 -1.15
N ARG A 218 3.29 -2.43 -0.98
CA ARG A 218 4.24 -3.47 -1.37
C ARG A 218 4.36 -4.55 -0.29
N GLU A 219 4.84 -5.72 -0.66
CA GLU A 219 4.94 -6.88 0.23
C GLU A 219 6.23 -6.90 1.07
N LEU A 220 7.29 -6.20 0.61
CA LEU A 220 8.56 -6.11 1.32
C LEU A 220 8.75 -4.72 1.94
N VAL A 221 9.41 -4.71 3.10
CA VAL A 221 9.65 -3.48 3.90
C VAL A 221 10.49 -2.45 3.14
N ASP A 222 11.47 -2.90 2.36
CA ASP A 222 12.38 -2.02 1.60
C ASP A 222 11.63 -1.22 0.52
N ASP A 223 10.49 -1.70 0.07
CA ASP A 223 9.61 -1.07 -0.92
C ASP A 223 8.51 -0.22 -0.28
N CYS A 224 8.45 -0.18 1.06
CA CYS A 224 7.48 0.59 1.83
C CYS A 224 8.14 1.77 2.55
N ARG A 225 7.33 2.74 2.91
CA ARG A 225 7.77 3.90 3.66
C ARG A 225 7.90 3.56 5.14
N SER A 226 9.09 3.75 5.72
CA SER A 226 9.29 3.65 7.17
C SER A 226 8.68 4.87 7.87
N LEU A 227 7.80 4.63 8.82
CA LEU A 227 7.18 5.69 9.63
C LEU A 227 7.88 5.86 10.97
N ALA A 228 8.11 4.74 11.68
CA ALA A 228 8.71 4.77 13.01
C ALA A 228 9.30 3.41 13.38
N LYS A 229 10.26 3.43 14.33
CA LYS A 229 10.79 2.23 15.00
C LYS A 229 10.83 2.44 16.51
N PHE A 230 10.32 1.49 17.26
CA PHE A 230 10.43 1.48 18.72
C PHE A 230 10.64 0.06 19.26
N THR A 231 11.04 -0.05 20.51
CA THR A 231 11.38 -1.36 21.09
C THR A 231 10.50 -1.64 22.30
N LEU A 232 9.78 -2.76 22.26
CA LEU A 232 9.15 -3.35 23.43
C LEU A 232 10.23 -4.13 24.19
N LYS A 233 10.43 -3.79 25.46
CA LYS A 233 11.38 -4.46 26.36
C LYS A 233 10.64 -5.19 27.47
N LYS A 234 11.37 -6.01 28.26
CA LYS A 234 10.83 -6.77 29.39
C LYS A 234 9.83 -7.86 28.98
N ILE A 235 10.01 -8.44 27.79
CA ILE A 235 9.32 -9.67 27.42
C ILE A 235 9.87 -10.80 28.29
N PRO A 236 9.03 -11.63 28.92
CA PRO A 236 9.53 -12.76 29.73
C PRO A 236 10.28 -13.76 28.84
N PRO A 237 11.44 -14.26 29.28
CA PRO A 237 12.21 -15.24 28.52
C PRO A 237 11.46 -16.56 28.46
N MET A 238 10.86 -16.87 27.35
CA MET A 238 10.09 -18.08 27.05
C MET A 238 10.68 -18.80 25.82
N VAL A 239 10.15 -19.97 25.51
CA VAL A 239 10.41 -20.63 24.22
C VAL A 239 9.82 -19.76 23.08
N ALA A 240 10.45 -19.81 21.92
CA ALA A 240 9.96 -19.11 20.74
C ALA A 240 8.49 -19.46 20.48
N GLY A 241 7.69 -18.46 20.11
CA GLY A 241 6.27 -18.62 19.85
C GLY A 241 5.35 -18.56 21.08
N ALA A 242 5.89 -18.59 22.32
CA ALA A 242 5.05 -18.62 23.53
C ALA A 242 4.64 -17.22 24.05
N ALA A 243 5.46 -16.21 23.85
CA ALA A 243 5.12 -14.85 24.23
C ALA A 243 4.01 -14.27 23.35
N LYS A 244 3.00 -13.65 23.95
CA LYS A 244 1.89 -13.00 23.26
C LYS A 244 2.04 -11.50 23.31
N ILE A 245 2.28 -10.89 22.16
CA ILE A 245 2.50 -9.46 22.02
C ILE A 245 1.37 -8.89 21.19
N LYS A 246 0.46 -8.15 21.82
CA LYS A 246 -0.63 -7.43 21.14
C LYS A 246 -0.11 -6.10 20.63
N VAL A 247 -0.11 -5.93 19.32
CA VAL A 247 0.19 -4.66 18.66
C VAL A 247 -1.11 -4.01 18.23
N THR A 248 -1.35 -2.78 18.69
CA THR A 248 -2.57 -2.01 18.38
C THR A 248 -2.19 -0.78 17.59
N PHE A 249 -2.84 -0.59 16.46
CA PHE A 249 -2.80 0.60 15.62
C PHE A 249 -4.10 1.37 15.82
N GLN A 250 -3.99 2.64 16.12
CA GLN A 250 -5.15 3.54 16.28
C GLN A 250 -4.89 4.82 15.48
N VAL A 251 -5.78 5.12 14.54
CA VAL A 251 -5.75 6.38 13.79
C VAL A 251 -6.97 7.20 14.21
N ASP A 252 -6.73 8.43 14.66
CA ASP A 252 -7.80 9.34 15.07
C ASP A 252 -8.37 10.14 13.88
N THR A 253 -9.31 11.03 14.16
CA THR A 253 -9.95 11.89 13.15
C THR A 253 -8.99 12.90 12.51
N ASP A 254 -7.87 13.23 13.17
CA ASP A 254 -6.84 14.14 12.66
C ASP A 254 -5.77 13.40 11.84
N GLY A 255 -5.94 12.09 11.67
CA GLY A 255 -5.00 11.22 10.98
C GLY A 255 -3.71 10.95 11.75
N LEU A 256 -3.70 11.17 13.08
CA LEU A 256 -2.57 10.81 13.95
C LEU A 256 -2.62 9.30 14.24
N LEU A 257 -1.55 8.60 13.91
CA LEU A 257 -1.38 7.18 14.18
C LEU A 257 -0.66 6.98 15.52
N SER A 258 -1.34 6.31 16.45
CA SER A 258 -0.75 5.78 17.68
C SER A 258 -0.54 4.28 17.54
N VAL A 259 0.70 3.80 17.68
CA VAL A 259 1.02 2.37 17.68
C VAL A 259 1.51 1.98 19.06
N SER A 260 0.87 0.97 19.66
CA SER A 260 1.27 0.41 20.94
C SER A 260 1.49 -1.09 20.84
N ALA A 261 2.55 -1.58 21.47
CA ALA A 261 2.83 -2.99 21.65
C ALA A 261 2.79 -3.33 23.15
N GLN A 262 2.08 -4.41 23.51
CA GLN A 262 1.92 -4.85 24.88
C GLN A 262 2.11 -6.35 24.97
N GLU A 263 3.00 -6.79 25.87
CA GLU A 263 3.10 -8.19 26.25
C GLU A 263 2.01 -8.52 27.27
N THR A 264 1.21 -9.57 26.99
CA THR A 264 -0.07 -9.81 27.69
C THR A 264 0.09 -10.38 29.10
N THR A 265 1.23 -11.03 29.41
CA THR A 265 1.49 -11.64 30.73
C THR A 265 2.07 -10.64 31.74
N THR A 266 3.07 -9.86 31.32
CA THR A 266 3.78 -8.91 32.17
C THR A 266 3.18 -7.50 32.11
N ASN A 267 2.28 -7.24 31.14
CA ASN A 267 1.77 -5.92 30.80
C ASN A 267 2.86 -4.90 30.41
N ALA A 268 4.06 -5.37 30.04
CA ALA A 268 5.10 -4.52 29.52
C ALA A 268 4.58 -3.84 28.24
N LYS A 269 4.64 -2.50 28.18
CA LYS A 269 4.09 -1.70 27.10
C LYS A 269 5.13 -0.74 26.55
N ALA A 270 5.10 -0.54 25.24
CA ALA A 270 5.79 0.54 24.53
C ALA A 270 4.86 1.10 23.48
N SER A 271 4.97 2.40 23.18
CA SER A 271 4.13 3.06 22.17
C SER A 271 4.89 4.17 21.47
N ILE A 272 4.40 4.54 20.30
CA ILE A 272 4.86 5.68 19.52
C ILE A 272 3.66 6.35 18.85
N GLU A 273 3.76 7.66 18.63
CA GLU A 273 2.80 8.43 17.86
C GLU A 273 3.51 9.02 16.64
N VAL A 274 2.87 8.96 15.47
CA VAL A 274 3.39 9.47 14.22
C VAL A 274 2.25 9.94 13.33
N LYS A 275 2.48 11.00 12.55
CA LYS A 275 1.52 11.47 11.55
C LYS A 275 1.87 10.89 10.18
N PRO A 276 1.15 9.87 9.66
CA PRO A 276 1.48 9.19 8.41
C PRO A 276 1.48 10.10 7.19
N SER A 277 0.66 11.14 7.19
CA SER A 277 0.57 12.13 6.12
C SER A 277 1.75 13.10 6.06
N TYR A 278 2.55 13.23 7.14
CA TYR A 278 3.66 14.18 7.17
C TYR A 278 4.75 13.82 6.16
N GLY A 279 5.06 14.72 5.22
CA GLY A 279 6.03 14.51 4.15
C GLY A 279 5.61 13.49 3.09
N LEU A 280 4.33 13.16 3.02
CA LEU A 280 3.70 12.34 1.99
C LEU A 280 2.95 13.26 1.02
N SER A 281 3.52 13.49 -0.16
CA SER A 281 2.83 14.22 -1.22
C SER A 281 1.91 13.27 -1.99
N GLU A 282 0.91 13.82 -2.67
CA GLU A 282 0.00 13.04 -3.52
C GLU A 282 0.76 12.28 -4.62
N ASP A 283 1.80 12.90 -5.22
CA ASP A 283 2.67 12.22 -6.19
C ASP A 283 3.34 10.98 -5.62
N LYS A 284 3.77 11.03 -4.36
CA LYS A 284 4.34 9.85 -3.70
C LYS A 284 3.29 8.77 -3.48
N ILE A 285 2.08 9.13 -3.07
CA ILE A 285 0.95 8.19 -2.94
C ILE A 285 0.70 7.51 -4.28
N LYS A 286 0.56 8.29 -5.35
CA LYS A 286 0.35 7.78 -6.70
C LYS A 286 1.46 6.82 -7.13
N THR A 287 2.72 7.22 -6.96
CA THR A 287 3.86 6.38 -7.31
C THR A 287 3.87 5.07 -6.53
N MET A 288 3.56 5.11 -5.24
CA MET A 288 3.48 3.91 -4.39
C MET A 288 2.32 2.99 -4.82
N LEU A 289 1.16 3.55 -5.15
CA LEU A 289 0.02 2.78 -5.66
C LEU A 289 0.33 2.18 -7.03
N GLN A 290 0.85 2.98 -7.97
CA GLN A 290 1.18 2.50 -9.31
C GLN A 290 2.22 1.36 -9.25
N SER A 291 3.29 1.54 -8.47
CA SER A 291 4.32 0.50 -8.32
C SER A 291 3.76 -0.80 -7.73
N SER A 292 2.79 -0.74 -6.83
CA SER A 292 2.17 -1.93 -6.26
C SER A 292 1.33 -2.71 -7.28
N PHE A 293 0.70 -2.02 -8.24
CA PHE A 293 -0.02 -2.66 -9.34
C PHE A 293 0.94 -3.26 -10.39
N ASP A 294 1.93 -2.48 -10.80
CA ASP A 294 2.86 -2.89 -11.85
C ASP A 294 3.74 -4.08 -11.43
N LEU A 295 4.06 -4.18 -10.13
CA LEU A 295 4.97 -5.18 -9.56
C LEU A 295 4.25 -6.24 -8.70
N ALA A 296 2.92 -6.34 -8.78
CA ALA A 296 2.11 -7.24 -7.92
C ALA A 296 2.54 -8.71 -8.01
N GLU A 297 2.91 -9.20 -9.21
CA GLU A 297 3.36 -10.57 -9.40
C GLU A 297 4.79 -10.80 -8.86
N GLU A 298 5.66 -9.81 -9.02
CA GLU A 298 7.01 -9.82 -8.46
C GLU A 298 6.96 -9.80 -6.93
N ASP A 299 6.11 -8.97 -6.35
CA ASP A 299 5.87 -8.88 -4.92
C ASP A 299 5.39 -10.20 -4.32
N LYS A 300 4.40 -10.83 -4.96
CA LYS A 300 3.91 -12.14 -4.55
C LYS A 300 5.03 -13.19 -4.55
N ASN A 301 5.86 -13.21 -5.58
CA ASN A 301 6.98 -14.14 -5.67
C ASN A 301 8.06 -13.84 -4.62
N SER A 302 8.34 -12.57 -4.38
CA SER A 302 9.31 -12.11 -3.39
C SER A 302 8.86 -12.45 -1.96
N ARG A 303 7.59 -12.22 -1.63
CA ARG A 303 6.99 -12.64 -0.36
C ARG A 303 7.07 -14.15 -0.17
N MET A 304 6.65 -14.93 -1.17
CA MET A 304 6.68 -16.38 -1.14
C MET A 304 8.12 -16.92 -0.94
N LEU A 305 9.11 -16.30 -1.58
CA LEU A 305 10.52 -16.65 -1.40
C LEU A 305 11.00 -16.33 0.02
N ALA A 306 10.63 -15.16 0.55
CA ALA A 306 10.98 -14.76 1.91
C ALA A 306 10.37 -15.71 2.95
N GLU A 307 9.09 -16.04 2.85
CA GLU A 307 8.40 -17.01 3.71
C GLU A 307 9.08 -18.38 3.67
N THR A 308 9.37 -18.89 2.48
CA THR A 308 10.07 -20.19 2.33
C THR A 308 11.46 -20.16 2.93
N LYS A 309 12.19 -19.04 2.81
CA LYS A 309 13.51 -18.90 3.46
C LYS A 309 13.39 -18.88 4.99
N ILE A 310 12.37 -18.25 5.56
CA ILE A 310 12.12 -18.22 7.00
C ILE A 310 11.88 -19.65 7.52
N GLU A 311 10.98 -20.40 6.87
CA GLU A 311 10.70 -21.80 7.21
C GLU A 311 11.98 -22.66 7.17
N ALA A 312 12.79 -22.48 6.12
CA ALA A 312 14.05 -23.20 5.98
C ALA A 312 15.06 -22.84 7.09
N ILE A 313 15.19 -21.56 7.46
CA ILE A 313 16.06 -21.11 8.55
C ILE A 313 15.60 -21.70 9.88
N GLN A 314 14.29 -21.72 10.15
CA GLN A 314 13.75 -22.34 11.37
C GLN A 314 14.07 -23.83 11.43
N LEU A 315 13.87 -24.55 10.32
CA LEU A 315 14.20 -25.99 10.27
C LEU A 315 15.70 -26.24 10.47
N ILE A 316 16.57 -25.40 9.88
CA ILE A 316 18.02 -25.47 10.07
C ILE A 316 18.37 -25.28 11.55
N GLU A 317 17.88 -24.22 12.21
CA GLU A 317 18.17 -23.91 13.60
C GLU A 317 17.69 -25.04 14.53
N LEU A 318 16.48 -25.56 14.33
CA LEU A 318 15.91 -26.66 15.10
C LEU A 318 16.68 -27.95 14.90
N THR A 319 17.04 -28.28 13.65
CA THR A 319 17.79 -29.51 13.33
C THR A 319 19.20 -29.43 13.86
N GLN A 320 19.89 -28.30 13.72
CA GLN A 320 21.24 -28.10 14.27
C GLN A 320 21.25 -28.25 15.78
N LYS A 321 20.33 -27.57 16.49
CA LYS A 321 20.19 -27.69 17.95
C LYS A 321 19.89 -29.11 18.37
N ALA A 322 19.06 -29.84 17.62
CA ALA A 322 18.77 -31.24 17.88
C ALA A 322 20.00 -32.15 17.74
N LEU A 323 20.79 -31.95 16.67
CA LEU A 323 22.02 -32.70 16.44
C LEU A 323 23.09 -32.41 17.53
N ASP A 324 23.17 -31.17 18.00
CA ASP A 324 24.12 -30.77 19.04
C ASP A 324 23.77 -31.37 20.43
N THR A 325 22.46 -31.56 20.69
CA THR A 325 21.97 -31.98 22.02
C THR A 325 21.78 -33.50 22.16
N ASP A 326 21.28 -34.16 21.12
CA ASP A 326 20.75 -35.53 21.18
C ASP A 326 21.33 -36.46 20.08
N ASN A 327 22.54 -36.19 19.57
CA ASN A 327 23.17 -36.95 18.51
C ASN A 327 23.41 -38.44 18.87
N ASP A 328 23.48 -38.75 20.16
CA ASP A 328 23.60 -40.10 20.70
C ASP A 328 22.38 -41.00 20.40
N LEU A 329 21.27 -40.46 20.00
CA LEU A 329 20.08 -41.18 19.53
C LEU A 329 20.19 -41.67 18.08
N LEU A 330 21.22 -41.23 17.35
CA LEU A 330 21.40 -41.52 15.93
C LEU A 330 22.55 -42.53 15.73
N SER A 331 22.38 -43.42 14.76
CA SER A 331 23.51 -44.14 14.19
C SER A 331 24.38 -43.17 13.37
N GLU A 332 25.63 -43.52 13.14
CA GLU A 332 26.58 -42.74 12.34
C GLU A 332 26.05 -42.48 10.92
N SER A 333 25.36 -43.46 10.34
CA SER A 333 24.73 -43.36 9.02
C SER A 333 23.58 -42.34 9.02
N GLU A 334 22.69 -42.37 10.01
CA GLU A 334 21.57 -41.42 10.16
C GLU A 334 22.10 -39.99 10.38
N PHE A 335 23.09 -39.84 11.30
CA PHE A 335 23.70 -38.54 11.55
C PHE A 335 24.32 -37.93 10.29
N ASN A 336 25.10 -38.69 9.53
CA ASN A 336 25.75 -38.22 8.31
C ASN A 336 24.73 -37.88 7.23
N SER A 337 23.62 -38.62 7.13
CA SER A 337 22.55 -38.35 6.17
C SER A 337 21.82 -37.04 6.51
N ILE A 338 21.41 -36.82 7.75
CA ILE A 338 20.76 -35.58 8.20
C ILE A 338 21.71 -34.39 8.01
N LYS A 339 23.00 -34.55 8.35
CA LYS A 339 24.00 -33.48 8.19
C LYS A 339 24.22 -33.09 6.72
N LYS A 340 24.18 -34.06 5.80
CA LYS A 340 24.25 -33.83 4.35
C LYS A 340 23.06 -33.04 3.87
N ASP A 341 21.82 -33.42 4.24
CA ASP A 341 20.61 -32.73 3.80
C ASP A 341 20.47 -31.34 4.46
N LEU A 342 20.93 -31.19 5.70
CA LEU A 342 21.07 -29.90 6.38
C LEU A 342 22.00 -28.94 5.60
N SER A 343 23.18 -29.44 5.19
CA SER A 343 24.10 -28.64 4.38
C SER A 343 23.51 -28.26 3.04
N ALA A 344 22.78 -29.17 2.39
CA ALA A 344 22.10 -28.91 1.13
C ALA A 344 21.00 -27.82 1.28
N LEU A 345 20.26 -27.83 2.40
CA LEU A 345 19.28 -26.80 2.68
C LEU A 345 19.95 -25.44 2.93
N ILE A 346 21.04 -25.39 3.72
CA ILE A 346 21.82 -24.17 3.95
C ILE A 346 22.32 -23.56 2.62
N ASP A 347 22.78 -24.39 1.70
CA ASP A 347 23.25 -23.92 0.39
C ASP A 347 22.08 -23.47 -0.51
N SER A 348 20.93 -24.12 -0.40
CA SER A 348 19.76 -23.76 -1.20
C SER A 348 19.19 -22.38 -0.86
N ILE A 349 19.28 -21.94 0.41
CA ILE A 349 18.82 -20.61 0.87
C ILE A 349 19.59 -19.47 0.19
N LYS A 350 20.85 -19.70 -0.20
CA LYS A 350 21.66 -18.72 -0.93
C LYS A 350 21.12 -18.47 -2.36
N SER A 351 20.31 -19.40 -2.86
CA SER A 351 19.68 -19.27 -4.17
C SER A 351 18.39 -18.44 -4.07
N SER A 352 18.01 -17.77 -5.15
CA SER A 352 16.70 -17.11 -5.29
C SER A 352 15.62 -18.02 -5.87
N ASN A 353 15.83 -19.35 -5.84
CA ASN A 353 14.93 -20.33 -6.40
C ASN A 353 14.07 -20.98 -5.30
N ASN A 354 12.81 -20.59 -5.26
CA ASN A 354 11.83 -21.04 -4.27
C ASN A 354 11.63 -22.57 -4.29
N ASP A 355 11.56 -23.18 -5.47
CA ASP A 355 11.30 -24.61 -5.60
C ASP A 355 12.47 -25.45 -5.09
N LYS A 356 13.70 -25.02 -5.33
CA LYS A 356 14.90 -25.68 -4.78
C LYS A 356 14.93 -25.65 -3.26
N ILE A 357 14.53 -24.53 -2.66
CA ILE A 357 14.49 -24.39 -1.20
C ILE A 357 13.39 -25.30 -0.64
N LYS A 358 12.19 -25.31 -1.25
CA LYS A 358 11.08 -26.18 -0.84
C LYS A 358 11.42 -27.66 -0.94
N GLU A 359 12.10 -28.06 -2.02
CA GLU A 359 12.54 -29.45 -2.19
C GLU A 359 13.56 -29.87 -1.13
N ALA A 360 14.55 -29.04 -0.87
CA ALA A 360 15.57 -29.29 0.16
C ALA A 360 14.94 -29.33 1.57
N ASN A 361 13.99 -28.41 1.85
CA ASN A 361 13.23 -28.35 3.10
C ASN A 361 12.43 -29.64 3.33
N LYS A 362 11.67 -30.07 2.32
CA LYS A 362 10.90 -31.32 2.37
C LYS A 362 11.80 -32.55 2.61
N LYS A 363 12.97 -32.57 1.97
CA LYS A 363 13.92 -33.66 2.09
C LYS A 363 14.52 -33.76 3.49
N LEU A 364 14.98 -32.64 4.06
CA LEU A 364 15.50 -32.60 5.42
C LEU A 364 14.41 -32.96 6.45
N ASN A 365 13.19 -32.47 6.29
CA ASN A 365 12.05 -32.80 7.14
C ASN A 365 11.80 -34.33 7.16
N ALA A 366 11.68 -34.96 6.00
CA ALA A 366 11.48 -36.39 5.90
C ALA A 366 12.63 -37.21 6.51
N GLN A 367 13.88 -36.75 6.30
CA GLN A 367 15.07 -37.44 6.86
C GLN A 367 15.18 -37.27 8.37
N SER A 368 14.68 -36.18 8.95
CA SER A 368 14.75 -35.91 10.40
C SER A 368 13.54 -36.42 11.20
N GLU A 369 12.50 -36.91 10.56
CA GLU A 369 11.24 -37.35 11.20
C GLU A 369 11.49 -38.46 12.23
N SER A 370 12.24 -39.50 11.88
CA SER A 370 12.59 -40.58 12.79
C SER A 370 13.41 -40.09 14.00
N PHE A 371 14.31 -39.13 13.78
CA PHE A 371 15.08 -38.51 14.84
C PHE A 371 14.20 -37.69 15.80
N ALA A 372 13.26 -36.92 15.26
CA ALA A 372 12.28 -36.17 16.05
C ALA A 372 11.44 -37.09 16.94
N ALA A 373 10.99 -38.24 16.41
CA ALA A 373 10.28 -39.26 17.20
C ALA A 373 11.12 -39.83 18.34
N LYS A 374 12.40 -40.22 18.10
CA LYS A 374 13.32 -40.70 19.14
C LYS A 374 13.55 -39.68 20.25
N ARG A 375 13.64 -38.37 19.89
CA ARG A 375 13.79 -37.26 20.84
C ARG A 375 12.55 -37.08 21.71
N MET A 376 11.36 -37.18 21.08
CA MET A 376 10.08 -37.09 21.78
C MET A 376 9.95 -38.22 22.82
N ASP A 377 10.24 -39.47 22.43
CA ASP A 377 10.22 -40.64 23.33
C ASP A 377 11.17 -40.47 24.51
N ARG A 378 12.40 -39.99 24.25
CA ARG A 378 13.38 -39.66 25.30
C ARG A 378 12.87 -38.61 26.28
N SER A 379 12.20 -37.57 25.76
CA SER A 379 11.65 -36.49 26.58
C SER A 379 10.49 -36.98 27.44
N ILE A 380 9.62 -37.81 26.89
CA ILE A 380 8.51 -38.46 27.62
C ILE A 380 9.07 -39.36 28.72
N GLN A 381 10.07 -40.21 28.41
CA GLN A 381 10.71 -41.08 29.40
C GLN A 381 11.33 -40.27 30.54
N LYS A 382 12.06 -39.17 30.23
CA LYS A 382 12.62 -38.29 31.26
C LYS A 382 11.56 -37.64 32.13
N ALA A 383 10.43 -37.20 31.55
CA ALA A 383 9.33 -36.57 32.27
C ALA A 383 8.58 -37.54 33.18
N LEU A 384 8.51 -38.82 32.82
CA LEU A 384 7.84 -39.88 33.57
C LEU A 384 8.75 -40.53 34.61
N THR A 385 10.07 -40.49 34.46
CA THR A 385 11.04 -41.08 35.39
C THR A 385 10.89 -40.41 36.76
N GLY A 386 10.57 -41.21 37.79
CA GLY A 386 10.41 -40.76 39.19
C GLY A 386 9.00 -40.28 39.56
N LYS A 387 8.01 -40.33 38.64
CA LYS A 387 6.60 -40.07 38.97
C LYS A 387 5.83 -41.37 39.11
N SER A 388 5.15 -41.56 40.26
CA SER A 388 4.22 -42.68 40.46
C SER A 388 3.00 -42.47 39.52
N ILE A 389 2.61 -43.55 38.81
CA ILE A 389 1.48 -43.55 37.85
C ILE A 389 0.15 -43.06 38.48
N ASN A 390 0.00 -43.19 39.79
CA ASN A 390 -1.20 -42.77 40.54
C ASN A 390 -1.30 -41.24 40.78
N LYS A 391 -0.40 -40.39 40.24
CA LYS A 391 -0.40 -38.93 40.38
C LYS A 391 -0.54 -38.20 39.05
N LEU A 392 -0.90 -38.88 37.97
CA LEU A 392 -1.24 -38.26 36.68
C LEU A 392 -2.75 -38.03 36.66
N GLU A 393 -3.16 -36.83 37.02
CA GLU A 393 -4.51 -36.31 36.66
C GLU A 393 -4.51 -35.98 35.15
N PHE A 394 -5.41 -36.60 34.42
CA PHE A 394 -5.67 -36.34 33.00
C PHE A 394 -6.72 -35.22 32.84
#